data_1e67efd669ecbe6ce013016522b207e9
#
_entry.id   1e67efd669ecbe6ce013016522b207e9
#
_cell.length_a   1.000
_cell.length_b   1.000
_cell.length_c   1.000
_cell.angle_alpha   90.00
_cell.angle_beta   90.00
_cell.angle_gamma   90.00
#
_symmetry.space_group_name_H-M   'P 1'
#
loop_
_entity.id
_entity.type
_entity.pdbx_description
1 polymer ?
#
loop_
_entity_poly.entity_id
_entity_poly.type
_entity_poly.pdbx_seq_one_letter_code
_entity_poly.pdbx_strand_id
1 'polypeptide(L)'
;MLARQVRRHLAPGGQGAADGLLANPAVLRFLDAVDAAYRDADREGVVLSHSLETMSAELLARQAQLRRSAEAYRLLFERNPMPMLVHAPDTLALLAANDAAVAHYGWRREELLAMTLAELHAGATTADAHAAREAGAEGRAYTAEWHYRSRAGEPRCAELTGHGITWEGAPARLVLAVDVTERRGMEARLRQQAFHDGLTGLANRALFTDRVEHALARGGRAAPPTVLFLDLDGFKRVNDSLGHAAGDELLRQVAGRLVATLRGGDTVARLGGDEFAVLLDPVTPEGAADEVAGRVLAALGVPITVAGREVRVGGSVGIATHRPGATAGDLLRDADAAMYAAKAGGRGRAARFDPEMHRRAVERLELEADLRHAAARGELRVAYQPVCDLATGAVRGVEALARWEHPRHGAVPPSRFVPLAEETGLIEDVGRWVLGQACADLAAWRATLGDRAPGYVAVNVSGRQLDAAGFVDDVRGVLAATGLPGHALTLEITESVIMRDADAVLGRLRALKALGVLLAIDDFGTGYSSLSYLQQFPVDVLKIDKSFVDHVAVGGGGAVLVRTIVALGESLRLRLVAEGIEHPEQRNALRALGCGTGQGFLLGRPGPAPDLARRLAEGAPA
;
A
#
# COMPACT_ATOMS: atom_id res chain seq x y z
N MET A 1 48.62 -84.46 -62.32
CA MET A 1 49.84 -84.08 -61.60
C MET A 1 50.59 -85.32 -61.08
N LEU A 2 49.91 -86.24 -60.42
CA LEU A 2 50.46 -87.51 -59.84
C LEU A 2 51.15 -88.37 -60.84
N ALA A 3 50.60 -88.59 -62.03
CA ALA A 3 51.23 -89.39 -63.11
C ALA A 3 52.60 -88.82 -63.58
N ARG A 4 52.76 -87.44 -63.51
CA ARG A 4 54.06 -86.81 -63.78
C ARG A 4 55.05 -86.98 -62.60
N GLN A 5 54.57 -86.99 -61.34
CA GLN A 5 55.38 -87.23 -60.15
C GLN A 5 55.84 -88.66 -60.06
N VAL A 6 54.97 -89.65 -60.38
CA VAL A 6 55.29 -91.05 -60.44
C VAL A 6 56.37 -91.34 -61.52
N ARG A 7 56.28 -90.69 -62.69
CA ARG A 7 57.37 -90.77 -63.69
C ARG A 7 58.67 -90.16 -63.16
N ARG A 8 58.62 -89.09 -62.41
CA ARG A 8 59.81 -88.40 -61.90
C ARG A 8 60.53 -89.16 -60.78
N HIS A 9 59.79 -89.84 -59.92
CA HIS A 9 60.34 -90.58 -58.80
C HIS A 9 60.71 -92.03 -59.07
N LEU A 10 60.18 -92.66 -60.14
CA LEU A 10 60.53 -94.02 -60.59
C LEU A 10 61.61 -94.05 -61.64
N ALA A 11 62.13 -92.92 -62.11
CA ALA A 11 63.09 -92.84 -63.21
C ALA A 11 64.57 -93.13 -62.92
N PRO A 12 65.13 -93.28 -61.72
CA PRO A 12 66.56 -93.63 -61.56
C PRO A 12 66.90 -95.09 -61.66
N GLY A 13 66.26 -95.92 -62.48
CA GLY A 13 66.68 -97.32 -62.70
C GLY A 13 65.83 -98.23 -63.61
N GLY A 14 64.86 -97.71 -64.22
CA GLY A 14 64.00 -98.60 -65.06
C GLY A 14 62.89 -97.88 -65.83
N GLN A 15 63.28 -97.07 -66.82
CA GLN A 15 62.30 -96.38 -67.69
C GLN A 15 61.27 -97.34 -68.34
N GLY A 16 61.63 -98.57 -68.56
CA GLY A 16 60.73 -99.60 -69.11
C GLY A 16 59.64 -100.11 -68.17
N ALA A 17 59.95 -100.18 -66.86
CA ALA A 17 58.99 -100.61 -65.88
C ALA A 17 57.94 -99.49 -65.49
N ALA A 18 58.35 -98.25 -65.49
CA ALA A 18 57.47 -97.12 -65.23
C ALA A 18 56.47 -96.87 -66.40
N ASP A 19 56.96 -97.06 -67.65
CA ASP A 19 56.10 -96.93 -68.84
C ASP A 19 55.14 -98.14 -68.96
N GLY A 20 55.52 -99.31 -68.52
CA GLY A 20 54.66 -100.51 -68.46
C GLY A 20 53.55 -100.38 -67.42
N LEU A 21 53.87 -99.84 -66.25
CA LEU A 21 52.88 -99.53 -65.17
C LEU A 21 51.90 -98.45 -65.62
N LEU A 22 52.40 -97.41 -66.26
CA LEU A 22 51.56 -96.28 -66.72
C LEU A 22 50.79 -96.61 -68.06
N ALA A 23 51.15 -97.73 -68.74
CA ALA A 23 50.37 -98.30 -69.85
C ALA A 23 49.16 -99.13 -69.36
N ASN A 24 49.10 -99.46 -68.09
CA ASN A 24 47.98 -100.22 -67.55
C ASN A 24 46.78 -99.30 -67.28
N PRO A 25 45.65 -99.50 -67.98
CA PRO A 25 44.46 -98.64 -67.84
C PRO A 25 43.89 -98.63 -66.43
N ALA A 26 44.14 -99.64 -65.58
CA ALA A 26 43.69 -99.74 -64.22
C ALA A 26 44.49 -98.77 -63.29
N VAL A 27 45.85 -98.72 -63.54
CA VAL A 27 46.75 -97.83 -62.77
C VAL A 27 46.51 -96.35 -63.11
N LEU A 28 46.29 -96.07 -64.41
CA LEU A 28 45.91 -94.66 -64.80
C LEU A 28 44.60 -94.24 -64.20
N ARG A 29 43.57 -95.09 -64.15
CA ARG A 29 42.31 -94.81 -63.48
C ARG A 29 42.47 -94.59 -61.97
N PHE A 30 43.36 -95.40 -61.37
CA PHE A 30 43.66 -95.25 -59.93
C PHE A 30 44.37 -93.89 -59.66
N LEU A 31 45.37 -93.55 -60.46
CA LEU A 31 46.06 -92.26 -60.32
C LEU A 31 45.16 -91.06 -60.59
N ASP A 32 44.27 -91.17 -61.56
CA ASP A 32 43.27 -90.15 -61.87
C ASP A 32 42.24 -90.04 -60.71
N ALA A 33 41.82 -91.16 -60.13
CA ALA A 33 40.94 -91.18 -58.97
C ALA A 33 41.60 -90.58 -57.75
N VAL A 34 42.89 -90.88 -57.51
CA VAL A 34 43.68 -90.27 -56.43
C VAL A 34 43.89 -88.75 -56.64
N ASP A 35 44.22 -88.36 -57.89
CA ASP A 35 44.40 -86.95 -58.28
C ASP A 35 43.06 -86.14 -58.14
N ALA A 36 41.96 -86.80 -58.47
CA ALA A 36 40.63 -86.24 -58.27
C ALA A 36 40.31 -86.08 -56.76
N ALA A 37 40.58 -87.14 -55.94
CA ALA A 37 40.34 -87.07 -54.48
C ALA A 37 41.19 -86.01 -53.81
N TYR A 38 42.47 -85.89 -54.23
CA TYR A 38 43.32 -84.79 -53.70
C TYR A 38 42.80 -83.40 -54.11
N ARG A 39 42.34 -83.25 -55.36
CA ARG A 39 41.76 -82.01 -55.84
C ARG A 39 40.45 -81.64 -55.10
N ASP A 40 39.64 -82.66 -54.82
CA ASP A 40 38.41 -82.46 -54.06
C ASP A 40 38.71 -82.14 -52.60
N ALA A 41 39.71 -82.85 -51.98
CA ALA A 41 40.16 -82.49 -50.59
C ALA A 41 40.78 -81.09 -50.49
N ASP A 42 41.59 -80.68 -51.51
CA ASP A 42 42.12 -79.30 -51.58
C ASP A 42 41.01 -78.27 -51.76
N ARG A 43 39.99 -78.60 -52.56
CA ARG A 43 38.81 -77.69 -52.72
C ARG A 43 38.01 -77.61 -51.46
N GLU A 44 37.74 -78.72 -50.76
CA GLU A 44 37.06 -78.73 -49.47
C GLU A 44 37.87 -77.97 -48.43
N GLY A 45 39.20 -78.13 -48.39
CA GLY A 45 40.09 -77.39 -47.49
C GLY A 45 40.06 -75.87 -47.71
N VAL A 46 40.07 -75.45 -48.99
CA VAL A 46 39.98 -74.05 -49.37
C VAL A 46 38.61 -73.47 -49.02
N VAL A 47 37.53 -74.22 -49.27
CA VAL A 47 36.15 -73.75 -48.90
C VAL A 47 36.00 -73.64 -47.37
N LEU A 48 36.50 -74.64 -46.64
CA LEU A 48 36.45 -74.62 -45.16
C LEU A 48 37.28 -73.47 -44.58
N SER A 49 38.49 -73.25 -45.11
CA SER A 49 39.34 -72.13 -44.69
C SER A 49 38.69 -70.76 -44.94
N HIS A 50 38.12 -70.61 -46.15
CA HIS A 50 37.40 -69.36 -46.49
C HIS A 50 36.14 -69.16 -45.66
N SER A 51 35.38 -70.21 -45.34
CA SER A 51 34.23 -70.15 -44.43
C SER A 51 34.63 -69.81 -43.05
N LEU A 52 35.72 -70.33 -42.49
CA LEU A 52 36.28 -70.03 -41.19
C LEU A 52 36.77 -68.57 -41.09
N GLU A 53 37.48 -68.12 -42.17
CA GLU A 53 37.92 -66.70 -42.23
C GLU A 53 36.74 -65.74 -42.28
N THR A 54 35.70 -66.06 -43.09
CA THR A 54 34.51 -65.24 -43.18
C THR A 54 33.76 -65.19 -41.87
N MET A 55 33.55 -66.33 -41.20
CA MET A 55 32.87 -66.43 -39.91
C MET A 55 33.65 -65.70 -38.78
N SER A 56 34.97 -65.81 -38.79
CA SER A 56 35.84 -65.10 -37.86
C SER A 56 35.75 -63.54 -38.05
N ALA A 57 35.76 -63.11 -39.33
CA ALA A 57 35.60 -61.70 -39.65
C ALA A 57 34.23 -61.13 -39.21
N GLU A 58 33.15 -61.90 -39.44
CA GLU A 58 31.80 -61.51 -38.99
C GLU A 58 31.70 -61.45 -37.49
N LEU A 59 32.26 -62.42 -36.75
CA LEU A 59 32.28 -62.39 -35.28
C LEU A 59 33.06 -61.19 -34.76
N LEU A 60 34.22 -60.88 -35.29
CA LEU A 60 35.01 -59.71 -34.93
C LEU A 60 34.28 -58.41 -35.24
N ALA A 61 33.65 -58.32 -36.40
CA ALA A 61 32.84 -57.15 -36.80
C ALA A 61 31.66 -56.96 -35.84
N ARG A 62 30.95 -58.03 -35.48
CA ARG A 62 29.83 -58.01 -34.54
C ARG A 62 30.27 -57.60 -33.11
N GLN A 63 31.40 -58.16 -32.67
CA GLN A 63 31.98 -57.78 -31.35
C GLN A 63 32.40 -56.29 -31.30
N ALA A 64 33.03 -55.79 -32.38
CA ALA A 64 33.40 -54.39 -32.52
C ALA A 64 32.16 -53.45 -32.56
N GLN A 65 31.09 -53.92 -33.24
CA GLN A 65 29.81 -53.20 -33.27
C GLN A 65 29.17 -53.14 -31.86
N LEU A 66 29.12 -54.26 -31.15
CA LEU A 66 28.59 -54.32 -29.77
C LEU A 66 29.39 -53.43 -28.81
N ARG A 67 30.74 -53.44 -28.91
CA ARG A 67 31.60 -52.56 -28.12
C ARG A 67 31.32 -51.11 -28.42
N ARG A 68 31.26 -50.72 -29.70
CA ARG A 68 30.94 -49.33 -30.10
C ARG A 68 29.57 -48.91 -29.60
N SER A 69 28.58 -49.78 -29.70
CA SER A 69 27.22 -49.51 -29.19
C SER A 69 27.23 -49.35 -27.66
N ALA A 70 27.91 -50.23 -26.93
CA ALA A 70 28.03 -50.14 -25.47
C ALA A 70 28.76 -48.85 -25.01
N GLU A 71 29.83 -48.48 -25.73
CA GLU A 71 30.54 -47.22 -25.47
C GLU A 71 29.67 -46.00 -25.76
N ALA A 72 28.89 -46.00 -26.83
CA ALA A 72 27.96 -44.92 -27.17
C ALA A 72 26.87 -44.77 -26.11
N TYR A 73 26.25 -45.87 -25.66
CA TYR A 73 25.26 -45.82 -24.56
C TYR A 73 25.87 -45.33 -23.24
N ARG A 74 27.11 -45.79 -22.91
CA ARG A 74 27.82 -45.35 -21.74
C ARG A 74 28.11 -43.84 -21.79
N LEU A 75 28.55 -43.32 -22.94
CA LEU A 75 28.80 -41.89 -23.11
C LEU A 75 27.51 -41.06 -23.03
N LEU A 76 26.39 -41.53 -23.54
CA LEU A 76 25.08 -40.88 -23.42
C LEU A 76 24.61 -40.78 -21.98
N PHE A 77 24.87 -41.74 -21.13
CA PHE A 77 24.56 -41.68 -19.69
C PHE A 77 25.55 -40.80 -18.95
N GLU A 78 26.86 -41.08 -19.02
CA GLU A 78 27.90 -40.42 -18.22
C GLU A 78 28.03 -38.94 -18.57
N ARG A 79 27.97 -38.57 -19.85
CA ARG A 79 28.12 -37.19 -20.32
C ARG A 79 26.81 -36.45 -20.55
N ASN A 80 25.70 -37.03 -20.16
CA ASN A 80 24.43 -36.29 -20.20
C ASN A 80 24.54 -35.06 -19.30
N PRO A 81 24.17 -33.85 -19.77
CA PRO A 81 24.22 -32.65 -18.95
C PRO A 81 23.17 -32.64 -17.83
N MET A 82 22.18 -33.53 -17.92
CA MET A 82 21.15 -33.66 -16.88
C MET A 82 21.59 -34.66 -15.79
N PRO A 83 21.41 -34.35 -14.51
CA PRO A 83 21.66 -35.30 -13.41
C PRO A 83 20.81 -36.57 -13.57
N MET A 84 21.49 -37.72 -13.72
CA MET A 84 20.86 -39.02 -13.87
C MET A 84 21.33 -39.97 -12.79
N LEU A 85 20.38 -40.66 -12.16
CA LEU A 85 20.61 -41.70 -11.16
C LEU A 85 19.93 -42.99 -11.60
N VAL A 86 20.54 -44.12 -11.32
CA VAL A 86 19.90 -45.44 -11.46
C VAL A 86 19.79 -46.04 -10.07
N HIS A 87 18.60 -46.54 -9.72
CA HIS A 87 18.39 -47.19 -8.42
C HIS A 87 17.60 -48.49 -8.53
N ALA A 88 17.76 -49.35 -7.53
CA ALA A 88 16.95 -50.56 -7.39
C ALA A 88 15.53 -50.20 -6.99
N PRO A 89 14.48 -50.80 -7.59
CA PRO A 89 13.09 -50.41 -7.27
C PRO A 89 12.68 -50.76 -5.84
N ASP A 90 13.15 -51.85 -5.29
CA ASP A 90 12.71 -52.36 -3.97
C ASP A 90 13.44 -51.69 -2.78
N THR A 91 14.77 -51.52 -2.92
CA THR A 91 15.64 -51.02 -1.82
C THR A 91 15.91 -49.51 -1.96
N LEU A 92 15.64 -48.91 -3.10
CA LEU A 92 16.03 -47.54 -3.47
C LEU A 92 17.56 -47.33 -3.46
N ALA A 93 18.36 -48.38 -3.37
CA ALA A 93 19.82 -48.31 -3.39
C ALA A 93 20.30 -47.75 -4.73
N LEU A 94 21.21 -46.80 -4.74
CA LEU A 94 21.75 -46.18 -5.94
C LEU A 94 22.74 -47.14 -6.62
N LEU A 95 22.48 -47.48 -7.87
CA LEU A 95 23.27 -48.40 -8.71
C LEU A 95 24.24 -47.67 -9.63
N ALA A 96 23.84 -46.49 -10.11
CA ALA A 96 24.69 -45.67 -10.97
C ALA A 96 24.31 -44.19 -10.83
N ALA A 97 25.30 -43.33 -11.03
CA ALA A 97 25.15 -41.87 -11.08
C ALA A 97 26.06 -41.33 -12.18
N ASN A 98 25.56 -40.46 -13.04
CA ASN A 98 26.35 -39.82 -14.06
C ASN A 98 27.17 -38.62 -13.53
N ASP A 99 28.05 -38.06 -14.35
CA ASP A 99 28.91 -36.94 -13.96
C ASP A 99 28.09 -35.70 -13.54
N ALA A 100 26.97 -35.45 -14.21
CA ALA A 100 26.08 -34.36 -13.89
C ALA A 100 25.41 -34.56 -12.50
N ALA A 101 25.04 -35.80 -12.15
CA ALA A 101 24.49 -36.09 -10.80
C ALA A 101 25.53 -35.86 -9.72
N VAL A 102 26.79 -36.26 -9.93
CA VAL A 102 27.92 -36.01 -9.02
C VAL A 102 28.08 -34.49 -8.77
N ALA A 103 28.09 -33.71 -9.86
CA ALA A 103 28.22 -32.26 -9.78
C ALA A 103 27.00 -31.60 -9.11
N HIS A 104 25.80 -32.06 -9.39
CA HIS A 104 24.54 -31.52 -8.88
C HIS A 104 24.38 -31.73 -7.37
N TYR A 105 24.62 -32.96 -6.89
CA TYR A 105 24.46 -33.29 -5.47
C TYR A 105 25.71 -32.95 -4.64
N GLY A 106 26.88 -32.81 -5.27
CA GLY A 106 28.14 -32.45 -4.61
C GLY A 106 28.81 -33.61 -3.87
N TRP A 107 28.27 -34.82 -3.94
CA TRP A 107 28.86 -36.04 -3.36
C TRP A 107 29.75 -36.73 -4.37
N ARG A 108 30.83 -37.39 -3.90
CA ARG A 108 31.63 -38.24 -4.78
C ARG A 108 30.81 -39.44 -5.26
N ARG A 109 31.13 -39.98 -6.42
CA ARG A 109 30.39 -41.12 -6.99
C ARG A 109 30.29 -42.31 -6.06
N GLU A 110 31.39 -42.64 -5.41
CA GLU A 110 31.46 -43.78 -4.45
C GLU A 110 30.56 -43.50 -3.22
N GLU A 111 30.47 -42.25 -2.80
CA GLU A 111 29.62 -41.85 -1.67
C GLU A 111 28.14 -41.95 -2.08
N LEU A 112 27.79 -41.51 -3.31
CA LEU A 112 26.43 -41.64 -3.85
C LEU A 112 26.00 -43.09 -3.98
N LEU A 113 26.87 -43.96 -4.50
CA LEU A 113 26.55 -45.37 -4.68
C LEU A 113 26.45 -46.16 -3.36
N ALA A 114 26.91 -45.58 -2.25
CA ALA A 114 26.73 -46.13 -0.91
C ALA A 114 25.42 -45.69 -0.24
N MET A 115 24.65 -44.78 -0.89
CA MET A 115 23.41 -44.23 -0.34
C MET A 115 22.19 -44.82 -1.06
N THR A 116 21.04 -44.63 -0.43
CA THR A 116 19.75 -44.84 -1.09
C THR A 116 19.21 -43.51 -1.63
N LEU A 117 18.29 -43.58 -2.55
CA LEU A 117 17.59 -42.39 -3.06
C LEU A 117 16.87 -41.63 -1.93
N ALA A 118 16.36 -42.34 -0.91
CA ALA A 118 15.71 -41.75 0.25
C ALA A 118 16.69 -40.98 1.17
N GLU A 119 17.91 -41.50 1.36
CA GLU A 119 18.94 -40.82 2.14
C GLU A 119 19.49 -39.58 1.45
N LEU A 120 19.60 -39.61 0.14
CA LEU A 120 20.01 -38.46 -0.66
C LEU A 120 19.00 -37.29 -0.54
N HIS A 121 17.73 -37.60 -0.36
CA HIS A 121 16.64 -36.64 -0.22
C HIS A 121 16.17 -36.53 1.26
N ALA A 122 17.07 -36.10 2.12
CA ALA A 122 16.81 -35.93 3.55
C ALA A 122 15.65 -34.92 3.77
N GLY A 123 14.49 -35.43 4.21
CA GLY A 123 13.24 -34.65 4.36
C GLY A 123 12.09 -35.21 3.53
N ALA A 124 12.33 -36.21 2.66
CA ALA A 124 11.24 -36.95 2.04
C ALA A 124 10.37 -37.59 3.12
N THR A 125 9.09 -37.26 3.12
CA THR A 125 8.14 -37.96 3.99
C THR A 125 8.07 -39.42 3.56
N THR A 126 7.72 -40.31 4.49
CA THR A 126 7.45 -41.72 4.17
C THR A 126 6.41 -41.86 3.06
N ALA A 127 5.53 -40.86 2.90
CA ALA A 127 4.54 -40.78 1.81
C ALA A 127 5.18 -40.56 0.44
N ASP A 128 6.20 -39.70 0.31
CA ASP A 128 6.88 -39.45 -0.97
C ASP A 128 7.70 -40.66 -1.43
N ALA A 129 8.35 -41.35 -0.49
CA ALA A 129 9.04 -42.61 -0.74
C ALA A 129 8.04 -43.73 -1.12
N HIS A 130 6.85 -43.78 -0.50
CA HIS A 130 5.79 -44.71 -0.85
C HIS A 130 5.24 -44.45 -2.25
N ALA A 131 4.94 -43.19 -2.60
CA ALA A 131 4.47 -42.80 -3.91
C ALA A 131 5.47 -43.17 -5.04
N ALA A 132 6.76 -42.98 -4.77
CA ALA A 132 7.82 -43.39 -5.68
C ALA A 132 7.92 -44.93 -5.83
N ARG A 133 7.64 -45.69 -4.76
CA ARG A 133 7.59 -47.17 -4.79
C ARG A 133 6.33 -47.68 -5.48
N GLU A 134 5.16 -47.12 -5.20
CA GLU A 134 3.89 -47.53 -5.81
C GLU A 134 3.85 -47.25 -7.33
N ALA A 135 4.25 -46.07 -7.74
CA ALA A 135 4.42 -45.77 -9.17
C ALA A 135 5.45 -46.71 -9.81
N GLY A 136 6.40 -47.24 -9.01
CA GLY A 136 7.41 -48.21 -9.36
C GLY A 136 6.90 -49.58 -9.69
N ALA A 137 5.97 -50.07 -8.94
CA ALA A 137 5.45 -51.45 -9.08
C ALA A 137 4.65 -51.63 -10.38
N GLU A 138 4.12 -50.55 -10.95
CA GLU A 138 3.29 -50.60 -12.18
C GLU A 138 4.04 -50.29 -13.48
N GLY A 139 5.38 -50.12 -13.44
CA GLY A 139 6.20 -49.85 -14.63
C GLY A 139 5.95 -48.48 -15.30
N ARG A 140 5.15 -47.60 -14.67
CA ARG A 140 4.82 -46.28 -15.21
C ARG A 140 5.89 -45.24 -14.91
N ALA A 141 6.02 -44.26 -15.79
CA ALA A 141 6.77 -43.03 -15.48
C ALA A 141 6.09 -42.26 -14.35
N TYR A 142 6.88 -41.72 -13.42
CA TYR A 142 6.38 -40.83 -12.39
C TYR A 142 7.15 -39.52 -12.37
N THR A 143 6.48 -38.46 -11.96
CA THR A 143 7.11 -37.18 -11.70
C THR A 143 6.78 -36.78 -10.28
N ALA A 144 7.80 -36.43 -9.49
CA ALA A 144 7.65 -36.00 -8.10
C ALA A 144 8.59 -34.84 -7.80
N GLU A 145 8.12 -33.92 -6.98
CA GLU A 145 8.95 -32.82 -6.50
C GLU A 145 9.60 -33.23 -5.16
N TRP A 146 10.92 -33.07 -5.09
CA TRP A 146 11.69 -33.53 -3.95
C TRP A 146 12.58 -32.42 -3.40
N HIS A 147 12.53 -32.25 -2.08
CA HIS A 147 13.39 -31.32 -1.36
C HIS A 147 14.60 -32.09 -0.81
N TYR A 148 15.80 -31.58 -1.04
CA TYR A 148 17.04 -32.21 -0.59
C TYR A 148 18.05 -31.16 -0.11
N ARG A 149 19.12 -31.62 0.55
CA ARG A 149 20.26 -30.79 0.87
C ARG A 149 21.47 -31.25 0.07
N SER A 150 22.14 -30.28 -0.57
CA SER A 150 23.44 -30.55 -1.17
C SER A 150 24.45 -30.96 -0.07
N ARG A 151 25.61 -31.52 -0.49
CA ARG A 151 26.70 -31.80 0.48
C ARG A 151 27.13 -30.56 1.29
N ALA A 152 26.99 -29.36 0.71
CA ALA A 152 27.26 -28.07 1.40
C ALA A 152 26.17 -27.69 2.41
N GLY A 153 25.09 -28.46 2.55
CA GLY A 153 23.96 -28.17 3.45
C GLY A 153 22.92 -27.21 2.87
N GLU A 154 23.07 -26.75 1.64
CA GLU A 154 22.13 -25.84 0.99
C GLU A 154 20.81 -26.55 0.68
N PRO A 155 19.66 -25.98 1.06
CA PRO A 155 18.36 -26.52 0.69
C PRO A 155 18.10 -26.31 -0.80
N ARG A 156 17.71 -27.37 -1.48
CA ARG A 156 17.40 -27.40 -2.93
C ARG A 156 16.12 -28.16 -3.19
N CYS A 157 15.53 -27.89 -4.34
CA CYS A 157 14.33 -28.57 -4.82
C CYS A 157 14.59 -29.13 -6.23
N ALA A 158 14.36 -30.43 -6.44
CA ALA A 158 14.45 -31.06 -7.72
C ALA A 158 13.11 -31.70 -8.13
N GLU A 159 12.78 -31.59 -9.40
CA GLU A 159 11.70 -32.35 -10.02
C GLU A 159 12.32 -33.65 -10.59
N LEU A 160 11.87 -34.78 -10.02
CA LEU A 160 12.35 -36.10 -10.42
C LEU A 160 11.40 -36.77 -11.41
N THR A 161 11.92 -37.23 -12.53
CA THR A 161 11.17 -38.07 -13.46
C THR A 161 11.85 -39.45 -13.55
N GLY A 162 11.10 -40.49 -13.19
CA GLY A 162 11.61 -41.85 -13.15
C GLY A 162 11.00 -42.78 -14.19
N HIS A 163 11.83 -43.58 -14.84
CA HIS A 163 11.43 -44.62 -15.80
C HIS A 163 12.00 -45.99 -15.43
N GLY A 164 11.21 -47.06 -15.62
CA GLY A 164 11.70 -48.42 -15.47
C GLY A 164 12.67 -48.79 -16.58
N ILE A 165 13.80 -49.39 -16.23
CA ILE A 165 14.82 -49.89 -17.15
C ILE A 165 15.31 -51.26 -16.68
N THR A 166 16.05 -51.96 -17.55
CA THR A 166 16.87 -53.10 -17.14
C THR A 166 18.32 -52.63 -17.06
N TRP A 167 18.95 -52.77 -15.88
CA TRP A 167 20.33 -52.39 -15.64
C TRP A 167 21.11 -53.61 -15.20
N GLU A 168 22.18 -53.94 -15.93
CA GLU A 168 23.02 -55.14 -15.69
C GLU A 168 22.22 -56.44 -15.54
N GLY A 169 21.13 -56.59 -16.27
CA GLY A 169 20.27 -57.77 -16.26
C GLY A 169 19.19 -57.79 -15.17
N ALA A 170 19.15 -56.82 -14.28
CA ALA A 170 18.17 -56.71 -13.19
C ALA A 170 17.20 -55.52 -13.43
N PRO A 171 15.95 -55.59 -12.96
CA PRO A 171 15.04 -54.45 -12.95
C PRO A 171 15.63 -53.27 -12.16
N ALA A 172 15.63 -52.09 -12.76
CA ALA A 172 16.12 -50.85 -12.14
C ALA A 172 15.27 -49.65 -12.61
N ARG A 173 15.53 -48.49 -12.05
CA ARG A 173 14.92 -47.23 -12.46
C ARG A 173 15.97 -46.19 -12.76
N LEU A 174 15.80 -45.59 -13.92
CA LEU A 174 16.52 -44.39 -14.29
C LEU A 174 15.72 -43.16 -13.85
N VAL A 175 16.33 -42.32 -13.04
CA VAL A 175 15.74 -41.05 -12.53
C VAL A 175 16.53 -39.90 -13.12
N LEU A 176 15.81 -38.97 -13.69
CA LEU A 176 16.30 -37.66 -14.11
C LEU A 176 15.92 -36.62 -13.05
N ALA A 177 16.88 -35.83 -12.59
CA ALA A 177 16.64 -34.76 -11.64
C ALA A 177 16.83 -33.38 -12.31
N VAL A 178 15.81 -32.54 -12.23
CA VAL A 178 15.85 -31.17 -12.73
C VAL A 178 15.81 -30.23 -11.51
N ASP A 179 16.86 -29.44 -11.31
CA ASP A 179 16.89 -28.42 -10.26
C ASP A 179 15.87 -27.31 -10.58
N VAL A 180 14.90 -27.13 -9.72
CA VAL A 180 13.84 -26.11 -9.84
C VAL A 180 13.92 -25.06 -8.72
N THR A 181 15.01 -25.04 -7.95
CA THR A 181 15.18 -24.18 -6.78
C THR A 181 15.02 -22.70 -7.14
N GLU A 182 15.73 -22.23 -8.17
CA GLU A 182 15.62 -20.84 -8.62
C GLU A 182 14.22 -20.50 -9.16
N ARG A 183 13.68 -21.40 -9.98
CA ARG A 183 12.33 -21.23 -10.54
C ARG A 183 11.29 -21.11 -9.44
N ARG A 184 11.31 -22.01 -8.44
CA ARG A 184 10.40 -21.98 -7.28
C ARG A 184 10.62 -20.76 -6.41
N GLY A 185 11.87 -20.37 -6.20
CA GLY A 185 12.20 -19.14 -5.48
C GLY A 185 11.67 -17.89 -6.19
N MET A 186 11.77 -17.83 -7.51
CA MET A 186 11.19 -16.74 -8.31
C MET A 186 9.65 -16.75 -8.29
N GLU A 187 9.03 -17.92 -8.46
CA GLU A 187 7.57 -18.07 -8.38
C GLU A 187 7.03 -17.64 -7.01
N ALA A 188 7.71 -18.01 -5.92
CA ALA A 188 7.35 -17.60 -4.57
C ALA A 188 7.49 -16.08 -4.38
N ARG A 189 8.60 -15.49 -4.87
CA ARG A 189 8.81 -14.04 -4.84
C ARG A 189 7.78 -13.29 -5.67
N LEU A 190 7.47 -13.78 -6.88
CA LEU A 190 6.45 -13.18 -7.74
C LEU A 190 5.06 -13.24 -7.08
N ARG A 191 4.70 -14.36 -6.45
CA ARG A 191 3.47 -14.46 -5.65
C ARG A 191 3.46 -13.48 -4.49
N GLN A 192 4.57 -13.38 -3.76
CA GLN A 192 4.70 -12.42 -2.66
C GLN A 192 4.49 -10.99 -3.18
N GLN A 193 5.17 -10.60 -4.27
CA GLN A 193 5.04 -9.27 -4.87
C GLN A 193 3.65 -9.00 -5.46
N ALA A 194 3.01 -10.02 -6.05
CA ALA A 194 1.69 -9.89 -6.64
C ALA A 194 0.57 -9.67 -5.60
N PHE A 195 0.73 -10.20 -4.39
CA PHE A 195 -0.34 -10.27 -3.39
C PHE A 195 -0.04 -9.56 -2.07
N HIS A 196 1.21 -9.16 -1.82
CA HIS A 196 1.60 -8.49 -0.57
C HIS A 196 2.28 -7.16 -0.82
N ASP A 197 2.15 -6.24 0.14
CA ASP A 197 2.87 -4.97 0.16
C ASP A 197 4.33 -5.19 0.56
N GLY A 198 5.26 -4.73 -0.25
CA GLY A 198 6.70 -4.98 -0.06
C GLY A 198 7.31 -4.31 1.17
N LEU A 199 6.67 -3.28 1.74
CA LEU A 199 7.16 -2.57 2.91
C LEU A 199 6.68 -3.21 4.22
N THR A 200 5.39 -3.55 4.29
CA THR A 200 4.72 -3.97 5.53
C THR A 200 4.48 -5.48 5.59
N GLY A 201 4.56 -6.19 4.47
CA GLY A 201 4.23 -7.62 4.38
C GLY A 201 2.74 -7.94 4.46
N LEU A 202 1.87 -6.95 4.62
CA LEU A 202 0.43 -7.10 4.63
C LEU A 202 -0.10 -7.48 3.24
N ALA A 203 -1.37 -7.90 3.15
CA ALA A 203 -2.04 -8.01 1.86
C ALA A 203 -1.96 -6.68 1.11
N ASN A 204 -1.74 -6.73 -0.20
CA ASN A 204 -1.85 -5.55 -1.05
C ASN A 204 -3.30 -5.37 -1.54
N ARG A 205 -3.56 -4.33 -2.32
CA ARG A 205 -4.89 -4.02 -2.88
C ARG A 205 -5.48 -5.22 -3.66
N ALA A 206 -4.66 -5.93 -4.43
CA ALA A 206 -5.14 -7.06 -5.24
C ALA A 206 -5.64 -8.22 -4.38
N LEU A 207 -4.83 -8.66 -3.41
CA LEU A 207 -5.23 -9.72 -2.48
C LEU A 207 -6.42 -9.30 -1.60
N PHE A 208 -6.45 -8.04 -1.17
CA PHE A 208 -7.57 -7.53 -0.37
C PHE A 208 -8.88 -7.58 -1.14
N THR A 209 -8.88 -7.11 -2.40
CA THR A 209 -10.08 -7.15 -3.26
C THR A 209 -10.56 -8.58 -3.49
N ASP A 210 -9.66 -9.51 -3.79
CA ASP A 210 -9.96 -10.94 -3.93
C ASP A 210 -10.63 -11.52 -2.65
N ARG A 211 -10.08 -11.17 -1.47
CA ARG A 211 -10.66 -11.61 -0.18
C ARG A 211 -12.06 -11.04 0.05
N VAL A 212 -12.29 -9.78 -0.30
CA VAL A 212 -13.61 -9.16 -0.23
C VAL A 212 -14.59 -9.87 -1.18
N GLU A 213 -14.21 -10.14 -2.43
CA GLU A 213 -15.03 -10.88 -3.40
C GLU A 213 -15.39 -12.28 -2.90
N HIS A 214 -14.42 -13.00 -2.34
CA HIS A 214 -14.65 -14.30 -1.72
C HIS A 214 -15.60 -14.24 -0.51
N ALA A 215 -15.48 -13.21 0.33
CA ALA A 215 -16.38 -13.00 1.46
C ALA A 215 -17.82 -12.71 0.98
N LEU A 216 -17.96 -11.89 -0.06
CA LEU A 216 -19.26 -11.60 -0.70
C LEU A 216 -19.89 -12.86 -1.31
N ALA A 217 -19.11 -13.70 -1.98
CA ALA A 217 -19.59 -14.94 -2.59
C ALA A 217 -20.09 -15.97 -1.54
N ARG A 218 -19.49 -15.99 -0.34
CA ARG A 218 -19.90 -16.85 0.78
C ARG A 218 -21.15 -16.36 1.52
N GLY A 219 -21.49 -15.08 1.37
CA GLY A 219 -22.42 -14.32 2.21
C GLY A 219 -23.89 -14.64 2.10
N GLY A 220 -24.31 -15.79 1.55
CA GLY A 220 -25.74 -16.18 1.47
C GLY A 220 -26.38 -16.65 2.80
N ARG A 221 -25.62 -16.91 3.86
CA ARG A 221 -26.07 -17.46 5.15
C ARG A 221 -25.39 -16.90 6.40
N ALA A 222 -24.38 -16.06 6.27
CA ALA A 222 -23.65 -15.42 7.38
C ALA A 222 -23.91 -13.91 7.42
N ALA A 223 -23.48 -13.26 8.48
CA ALA A 223 -23.51 -11.79 8.57
C ALA A 223 -22.76 -11.15 7.40
N PRO A 224 -23.21 -9.97 6.90
CA PRO A 224 -22.60 -9.32 5.77
C PRO A 224 -21.14 -8.89 6.10
N PRO A 225 -20.18 -9.08 5.18
CA PRO A 225 -18.82 -8.63 5.38
C PRO A 225 -18.76 -7.11 5.52
N THR A 226 -17.85 -6.63 6.37
CA THR A 226 -17.66 -5.21 6.64
C THR A 226 -16.22 -4.83 6.34
N VAL A 227 -16.02 -3.72 5.65
CA VAL A 227 -14.71 -3.14 5.36
C VAL A 227 -14.50 -1.91 6.22
N LEU A 228 -13.34 -1.84 6.86
CA LEU A 228 -12.80 -0.62 7.46
C LEU A 228 -11.73 -0.09 6.51
N PHE A 229 -11.85 1.18 6.14
CA PHE A 229 -10.82 1.91 5.38
C PHE A 229 -10.17 2.92 6.34
N LEU A 230 -8.85 2.89 6.43
CA LEU A 230 -8.08 3.68 7.40
C LEU A 230 -7.04 4.52 6.69
N ASP A 231 -6.89 5.77 7.12
CA ASP A 231 -5.82 6.68 6.71
C ASP A 231 -5.13 7.27 7.95
N LEU A 232 -3.82 7.42 7.91
CA LEU A 232 -3.03 7.92 9.03
C LEU A 232 -3.00 9.45 9.05
N ASP A 233 -3.61 10.03 10.08
CA ASP A 233 -3.66 11.48 10.23
C ASP A 233 -2.27 12.09 10.47
N GLY A 234 -1.86 12.99 9.59
CA GLY A 234 -0.59 13.72 9.73
C GLY A 234 0.66 12.95 9.28
N PHE A 235 0.55 11.81 8.60
CA PHE A 235 1.68 11.03 8.08
C PHE A 235 2.63 11.87 7.21
N LYS A 236 2.10 12.75 6.36
CA LYS A 236 2.91 13.66 5.55
C LYS A 236 3.84 14.53 6.39
N ARG A 237 3.37 15.05 7.54
CA ARG A 237 4.21 15.86 8.45
C ARG A 237 5.40 15.05 9.01
N VAL A 238 5.20 13.75 9.25
CA VAL A 238 6.27 12.86 9.71
C VAL A 238 7.33 12.73 8.61
N ASN A 239 6.91 12.48 7.36
CA ASN A 239 7.81 12.43 6.22
C ASN A 239 8.57 13.75 6.00
N ASP A 240 7.85 14.87 6.04
CA ASP A 240 8.44 16.21 5.81
C ASP A 240 9.44 16.60 6.92
N SER A 241 9.19 16.14 8.17
CA SER A 241 10.00 16.50 9.33
C SER A 241 11.16 15.53 9.62
N LEU A 242 10.96 14.20 9.39
CA LEU A 242 11.89 13.14 9.79
C LEU A 242 12.44 12.33 8.59
N GLY A 243 11.96 12.62 7.38
CA GLY A 243 12.33 11.93 6.15
C GLY A 243 11.56 10.65 5.89
N HIS A 244 11.59 10.18 4.62
CA HIS A 244 10.84 9.00 4.16
C HIS A 244 11.20 7.70 4.88
N ALA A 245 12.47 7.52 5.29
CA ALA A 245 12.87 6.33 6.04
C ALA A 245 12.17 6.21 7.40
N ALA A 246 11.92 7.34 8.06
CA ALA A 246 11.14 7.40 9.28
C ALA A 246 9.65 7.09 9.01
N GLY A 247 9.10 7.59 7.91
CA GLY A 247 7.74 7.24 7.48
C GLY A 247 7.58 5.74 7.20
N ASP A 248 8.56 5.11 6.55
CA ASP A 248 8.55 3.67 6.29
C ASP A 248 8.58 2.85 7.58
N GLU A 249 9.38 3.27 8.56
CA GLU A 249 9.42 2.62 9.87
C GLU A 249 8.09 2.77 10.63
N LEU A 250 7.49 3.96 10.57
CA LEU A 250 6.16 4.22 11.13
C LEU A 250 5.10 3.28 10.51
N LEU A 251 5.10 3.13 9.19
CA LEU A 251 4.16 2.24 8.48
C LEU A 251 4.31 0.77 8.88
N ARG A 252 5.55 0.29 9.08
CA ARG A 252 5.79 -1.08 9.56
C ARG A 252 5.25 -1.28 10.98
N GLN A 253 5.47 -0.32 11.87
CA GLN A 253 4.99 -0.40 13.26
C GLN A 253 3.45 -0.31 13.32
N VAL A 254 2.83 0.55 12.51
CA VAL A 254 1.37 0.62 12.36
C VAL A 254 0.81 -0.71 11.86
N ALA A 255 1.41 -1.29 10.82
CA ALA A 255 1.00 -2.60 10.30
C ALA A 255 1.03 -3.69 11.39
N GLY A 256 2.11 -3.75 12.18
CA GLY A 256 2.23 -4.68 13.31
C GLY A 256 1.14 -4.46 14.38
N ARG A 257 0.83 -3.21 14.72
CA ARG A 257 -0.26 -2.89 15.67
C ARG A 257 -1.62 -3.29 15.16
N LEU A 258 -1.90 -3.05 13.88
CA LEU A 258 -3.17 -3.44 13.26
C LEU A 258 -3.36 -4.96 13.33
N VAL A 259 -2.33 -5.73 12.94
CA VAL A 259 -2.38 -7.20 13.03
C VAL A 259 -2.58 -7.68 14.47
N ALA A 260 -1.91 -7.08 15.45
CA ALA A 260 -2.06 -7.44 16.86
C ALA A 260 -3.44 -7.10 17.46
N THR A 261 -4.14 -6.11 16.88
CA THR A 261 -5.46 -5.65 17.36
C THR A 261 -6.61 -6.49 16.82
N LEU A 262 -6.39 -7.22 15.72
CA LEU A 262 -7.39 -7.93 14.93
C LEU A 262 -7.32 -9.44 15.15
N ARG A 263 -8.39 -10.17 14.78
CA ARG A 263 -8.46 -11.62 14.90
C ARG A 263 -7.76 -12.30 13.72
N GLY A 264 -7.33 -13.54 13.87
CA GLY A 264 -6.72 -14.33 12.80
C GLY A 264 -7.61 -14.57 11.56
N GLY A 265 -8.93 -14.38 11.69
CA GLY A 265 -9.88 -14.44 10.57
C GLY A 265 -10.04 -13.13 9.80
N ASP A 266 -9.66 -12.00 10.40
CA ASP A 266 -9.73 -10.70 9.74
C ASP A 266 -8.57 -10.53 8.76
N THR A 267 -8.78 -9.83 7.66
CA THR A 267 -7.71 -9.54 6.69
C THR A 267 -7.29 -8.08 6.80
N VAL A 268 -6.01 -7.85 7.06
CA VAL A 268 -5.40 -6.51 7.06
C VAL A 268 -4.62 -6.30 5.78
N ALA A 269 -4.80 -5.15 5.15
CA ALA A 269 -4.10 -4.77 3.93
C ALA A 269 -3.54 -3.35 4.00
N ARG A 270 -2.50 -3.10 3.21
CA ARG A 270 -2.07 -1.75 2.88
C ARG A 270 -2.36 -1.50 1.41
N LEU A 271 -3.14 -0.46 1.13
CA LEU A 271 -3.63 -0.17 -0.22
C LEU A 271 -2.70 0.75 -1.00
N GLY A 272 -1.86 1.50 -0.31
CA GLY A 272 -0.85 2.42 -0.83
C GLY A 272 -0.61 3.59 0.12
N GLY A 273 0.52 4.27 0.05
CA GLY A 273 0.82 5.42 0.90
C GLY A 273 0.61 5.13 2.39
N ASP A 274 -0.25 5.88 3.03
CA ASP A 274 -0.70 5.79 4.43
C ASP A 274 -2.10 5.15 4.58
N GLU A 275 -2.62 4.54 3.50
CA GLU A 275 -3.92 3.89 3.48
C GLU A 275 -3.84 2.41 3.85
N PHE A 276 -4.64 2.00 4.82
CA PHE A 276 -4.83 0.62 5.22
C PHE A 276 -6.31 0.22 5.08
N ALA A 277 -6.56 -1.07 4.94
CA ALA A 277 -7.91 -1.61 4.94
C ALA A 277 -7.99 -2.86 5.81
N VAL A 278 -9.15 -3.07 6.41
CA VAL A 278 -9.46 -4.27 7.19
C VAL A 278 -10.76 -4.87 6.69
N LEU A 279 -10.74 -6.14 6.34
CA LEU A 279 -11.94 -6.93 6.08
C LEU A 279 -12.28 -7.72 7.33
N LEU A 280 -13.47 -7.48 7.86
CA LEU A 280 -14.06 -8.24 8.95
C LEU A 280 -15.03 -9.26 8.36
N ASP A 281 -14.76 -10.57 8.56
CA ASP A 281 -15.57 -11.66 8.00
C ASP A 281 -15.72 -12.83 9.00
N PRO A 282 -16.91 -13.20 9.39
CA PRO A 282 -18.16 -12.43 9.46
C PRO A 282 -18.23 -11.55 10.71
N VAL A 283 -19.01 -10.47 10.67
CA VAL A 283 -19.20 -9.58 11.84
C VAL A 283 -20.63 -9.74 12.38
N THR A 284 -20.73 -10.31 13.54
CA THR A 284 -21.94 -10.33 14.38
C THR A 284 -21.49 -10.10 15.83
N PRO A 285 -22.16 -9.29 16.62
CA PRO A 285 -23.43 -8.59 16.47
C PRO A 285 -23.31 -7.20 15.82
N GLU A 286 -24.46 -6.54 15.64
CA GLU A 286 -24.57 -5.14 15.23
C GLU A 286 -23.76 -4.25 16.20
N GLY A 287 -22.88 -3.38 15.65
CA GLY A 287 -21.95 -2.57 16.46
C GLY A 287 -20.53 -3.12 16.61
N ALA A 288 -20.29 -4.40 16.35
CA ALA A 288 -18.95 -4.99 16.50
C ALA A 288 -17.88 -4.33 15.60
N ALA A 289 -18.29 -3.81 14.43
CA ALA A 289 -17.37 -3.08 13.56
C ALA A 289 -16.92 -1.73 14.17
N ASP A 290 -17.82 -1.05 14.89
CA ASP A 290 -17.49 0.20 15.60
C ASP A 290 -16.53 -0.07 16.77
N GLU A 291 -16.73 -1.18 17.48
CA GLU A 291 -15.80 -1.61 18.55
C GLU A 291 -14.42 -1.93 17.99
N VAL A 292 -14.34 -2.61 16.84
CA VAL A 292 -13.07 -2.89 16.17
C VAL A 292 -12.41 -1.60 15.73
N ALA A 293 -13.16 -0.69 15.10
CA ALA A 293 -12.65 0.63 14.71
C ALA A 293 -12.15 1.43 15.91
N GLY A 294 -12.88 1.39 17.03
CA GLY A 294 -12.47 2.02 18.29
C GLY A 294 -11.15 1.44 18.84
N ARG A 295 -11.00 0.10 18.83
CA ARG A 295 -9.73 -0.54 19.24
C ARG A 295 -8.57 -0.19 18.32
N VAL A 296 -8.81 -0.15 17.00
CA VAL A 296 -7.80 0.28 16.01
C VAL A 296 -7.35 1.71 16.29
N LEU A 297 -8.29 2.65 16.47
CA LEU A 297 -7.99 4.04 16.78
C LEU A 297 -7.22 4.19 18.10
N ALA A 298 -7.63 3.47 19.13
CA ALA A 298 -6.93 3.46 20.41
C ALA A 298 -5.49 2.94 20.29
N ALA A 299 -5.28 1.85 19.51
CA ALA A 299 -3.95 1.30 19.27
C ALA A 299 -3.04 2.26 18.48
N LEU A 300 -3.59 3.04 17.56
CA LEU A 300 -2.85 4.06 16.80
C LEU A 300 -2.49 5.27 17.69
N GLY A 301 -3.37 5.66 18.61
CA GLY A 301 -3.15 6.78 19.53
C GLY A 301 -1.98 6.57 20.51
N VAL A 302 -1.50 5.34 20.70
CA VAL A 302 -0.32 5.06 21.51
C VAL A 302 0.94 5.57 20.78
N PRO A 303 1.84 6.32 21.45
CA PRO A 303 3.05 6.83 20.83
C PRO A 303 3.88 5.74 20.13
N ILE A 304 4.53 6.09 19.03
CA ILE A 304 5.39 5.22 18.24
C ILE A 304 6.80 5.81 18.27
N THR A 305 7.80 5.00 18.60
CA THR A 305 9.19 5.43 18.55
C THR A 305 9.73 5.24 17.14
N VAL A 306 10.06 6.34 16.46
CA VAL A 306 10.63 6.35 15.11
C VAL A 306 11.90 7.19 15.13
N ALA A 307 13.01 6.65 14.64
CA ALA A 307 14.31 7.33 14.64
C ALA A 307 14.70 7.90 16.03
N GLY A 308 14.36 7.19 17.12
CA GLY A 308 14.65 7.60 18.51
C GLY A 308 13.76 8.73 19.05
N ARG A 309 12.70 9.11 18.35
CA ARG A 309 11.73 10.12 18.78
C ARG A 309 10.34 9.52 18.94
N GLU A 310 9.62 9.97 19.94
CA GLU A 310 8.19 9.62 20.07
C GLU A 310 7.36 10.44 19.10
N VAL A 311 6.60 9.73 18.25
CA VAL A 311 5.66 10.31 17.29
C VAL A 311 4.25 9.84 17.66
N ARG A 312 3.30 10.76 17.66
CA ARG A 312 1.87 10.45 17.82
C ARG A 312 1.19 10.63 16.47
N VAL A 313 0.57 9.58 16.00
CA VAL A 313 -0.25 9.59 14.77
C VAL A 313 -1.66 9.17 15.15
N GLY A 314 -2.64 9.89 14.63
CA GLY A 314 -4.04 9.47 14.68
C GLY A 314 -4.39 8.62 13.45
N GLY A 315 -5.65 8.24 13.38
CA GLY A 315 -6.20 7.62 12.17
C GLY A 315 -7.64 8.03 11.98
N SER A 316 -8.06 8.12 10.72
CA SER A 316 -9.46 8.31 10.34
C SER A 316 -9.97 7.02 9.72
N VAL A 317 -11.08 6.48 10.22
CA VAL A 317 -11.61 5.16 9.82
C VAL A 317 -12.99 5.31 9.21
N GLY A 318 -13.17 4.79 7.99
CA GLY A 318 -14.48 4.63 7.37
C GLY A 318 -14.95 3.17 7.49
N ILE A 319 -16.20 2.97 7.89
CA ILE A 319 -16.82 1.66 8.07
C ILE A 319 -17.92 1.50 7.04
N ALA A 320 -17.81 0.50 6.17
CA ALA A 320 -18.87 0.13 5.23
C ALA A 320 -19.24 -1.34 5.37
N THR A 321 -20.51 -1.62 5.53
CA THR A 321 -21.07 -2.98 5.58
C THR A 321 -21.73 -3.28 4.23
N HIS A 322 -21.52 -4.49 3.72
CA HIS A 322 -22.07 -4.91 2.43
C HIS A 322 -23.60 -4.74 2.37
N ARG A 323 -24.05 -4.20 1.25
CA ARG A 323 -25.47 -4.06 0.90
C ARG A 323 -25.82 -5.01 -0.26
N PRO A 324 -27.02 -5.60 -0.29
CA PRO A 324 -27.41 -6.48 -1.37
C PRO A 324 -27.18 -5.85 -2.76
N GLY A 325 -26.48 -6.57 -3.63
CA GLY A 325 -26.18 -6.14 -4.99
C GLY A 325 -24.92 -5.26 -5.14
N ALA A 326 -24.26 -4.85 -4.04
CA ALA A 326 -23.01 -4.11 -4.11
C ALA A 326 -21.83 -5.05 -4.43
N THR A 327 -20.91 -4.57 -5.27
CA THR A 327 -19.65 -5.25 -5.60
C THR A 327 -18.57 -4.98 -4.53
N ALA A 328 -17.45 -5.69 -4.59
CA ALA A 328 -16.28 -5.39 -3.75
C ALA A 328 -15.76 -3.96 -3.97
N GLY A 329 -15.76 -3.49 -5.23
CA GLY A 329 -15.40 -2.12 -5.56
C GLY A 329 -16.34 -1.07 -4.96
N ASP A 330 -17.64 -1.36 -4.92
CA ASP A 330 -18.62 -0.48 -4.27
C ASP A 330 -18.39 -0.42 -2.76
N LEU A 331 -18.15 -1.56 -2.11
CA LEU A 331 -17.92 -1.63 -0.67
C LEU A 331 -16.64 -0.87 -0.26
N LEU A 332 -15.57 -0.99 -1.05
CA LEU A 332 -14.34 -0.24 -0.82
C LEU A 332 -14.55 1.28 -1.00
N ARG A 333 -15.26 1.69 -2.04
CA ARG A 333 -15.60 3.10 -2.30
C ARG A 333 -16.48 3.68 -1.19
N ASP A 334 -17.44 2.91 -0.70
CA ASP A 334 -18.30 3.31 0.40
C ASP A 334 -17.50 3.50 1.70
N ALA A 335 -16.54 2.60 1.98
CA ALA A 335 -15.66 2.71 3.14
C ALA A 335 -14.71 3.92 3.03
N ASP A 336 -14.18 4.19 1.85
CA ASP A 336 -13.34 5.37 1.58
C ASP A 336 -14.13 6.67 1.78
N ALA A 337 -15.34 6.76 1.25
CA ALA A 337 -16.22 7.91 1.46
C ALA A 337 -16.50 8.17 2.96
N ALA A 338 -16.71 7.10 3.74
CA ALA A 338 -16.91 7.20 5.17
C ALA A 338 -15.61 7.64 5.89
N MET A 339 -14.45 7.14 5.51
CA MET A 339 -13.16 7.57 6.05
C MET A 339 -12.92 9.06 5.80
N TYR A 340 -13.24 9.51 4.59
CA TYR A 340 -13.16 10.93 4.28
C TYR A 340 -14.10 11.79 5.13
N ALA A 341 -15.32 11.31 5.41
CA ALA A 341 -16.25 11.97 6.32
C ALA A 341 -15.69 12.02 7.76
N ALA A 342 -15.00 10.97 8.21
CA ALA A 342 -14.29 10.97 9.49
C ALA A 342 -13.21 12.06 9.56
N LYS A 343 -12.42 12.21 8.49
CA LYS A 343 -11.42 13.30 8.36
C LYS A 343 -12.05 14.68 8.44
N ALA A 344 -13.12 14.91 7.68
CA ALA A 344 -13.84 16.18 7.66
C ALA A 344 -14.51 16.48 9.02
N GLY A 345 -14.92 15.46 9.78
CA GLY A 345 -15.54 15.59 11.09
C GLY A 345 -14.57 15.86 12.25
N GLY A 346 -13.26 16.10 11.97
CA GLY A 346 -12.27 16.46 13.00
C GLY A 346 -11.16 15.43 13.20
N ARG A 347 -11.02 14.42 12.32
CA ARG A 347 -10.00 13.36 12.36
C ARG A 347 -10.03 12.52 13.65
N GLY A 348 -9.15 11.55 13.78
CA GLY A 348 -9.02 10.72 14.97
C GLY A 348 -10.27 9.94 15.35
N ARG A 349 -11.14 9.63 14.40
CA ARG A 349 -12.45 9.00 14.62
C ARG A 349 -12.85 8.01 13.55
N ALA A 350 -13.87 7.23 13.85
CA ALA A 350 -14.56 6.41 12.87
C ALA A 350 -15.86 7.08 12.39
N ALA A 351 -16.22 6.83 11.14
CA ALA A 351 -17.53 7.16 10.58
C ALA A 351 -18.08 5.95 9.83
N ARG A 352 -19.39 5.68 9.99
CA ARG A 352 -20.09 4.63 9.25
C ARG A 352 -20.64 5.20 7.95
N PHE A 353 -20.51 4.45 6.87
CA PHE A 353 -21.01 4.86 5.57
C PHE A 353 -22.53 5.10 5.59
N ASP A 354 -22.89 6.24 5.04
CA ASP A 354 -24.24 6.66 4.72
C ASP A 354 -24.25 7.04 3.23
N PRO A 355 -25.21 6.62 2.41
CA PRO A 355 -25.32 7.01 0.98
C PRO A 355 -25.21 8.52 0.74
N GLU A 356 -25.65 9.35 1.70
CA GLU A 356 -25.48 10.79 1.66
C GLU A 356 -24.01 11.26 1.66
N MET A 357 -23.09 10.46 2.21
CA MET A 357 -21.66 10.80 2.24
C MET A 357 -21.06 10.85 0.84
N HIS A 358 -21.44 9.92 -0.03
CA HIS A 358 -20.97 9.93 -1.41
C HIS A 358 -21.43 11.18 -2.15
N ARG A 359 -22.70 11.57 -1.98
CA ARG A 359 -23.24 12.81 -2.55
C ARG A 359 -22.49 14.03 -2.01
N ARG A 360 -22.21 14.07 -0.70
CA ARG A 360 -21.44 15.16 -0.08
C ARG A 360 -20.00 15.23 -0.58
N ALA A 361 -19.36 14.10 -0.84
CA ALA A 361 -18.00 14.07 -1.40
C ALA A 361 -17.95 14.63 -2.82
N VAL A 362 -18.91 14.25 -3.68
CA VAL A 362 -19.03 14.81 -5.05
C VAL A 362 -19.33 16.30 -4.98
N GLU A 363 -20.32 16.73 -4.17
CA GLU A 363 -20.67 18.13 -3.96
C GLU A 363 -19.46 18.96 -3.47
N ARG A 364 -18.62 18.39 -2.61
CA ARG A 364 -17.42 19.06 -2.14
C ARG A 364 -16.41 19.31 -3.26
N LEU A 365 -16.19 18.33 -4.16
CA LEU A 365 -15.30 18.51 -5.31
C LEU A 365 -15.83 19.61 -6.26
N GLU A 366 -17.15 19.65 -6.47
CA GLU A 366 -17.78 20.71 -7.24
C GLU A 366 -17.58 22.08 -6.58
N LEU A 367 -17.83 22.17 -5.26
CA LEU A 367 -17.63 23.41 -4.51
C LEU A 367 -16.17 23.86 -4.53
N GLU A 368 -15.20 22.95 -4.46
CA GLU A 368 -13.77 23.28 -4.56
C GLU A 368 -13.42 23.92 -5.90
N ALA A 369 -13.89 23.30 -7.00
CA ALA A 369 -13.66 23.81 -8.34
C ALA A 369 -14.30 25.19 -8.56
N ASP A 370 -15.51 25.39 -8.04
CA ASP A 370 -16.27 26.62 -8.23
C ASP A 370 -15.80 27.76 -7.31
N LEU A 371 -15.35 27.47 -6.07
CA LEU A 371 -14.86 28.46 -5.12
C LEU A 371 -13.66 29.27 -5.66
N ARG A 372 -12.82 28.65 -6.47
CA ARG A 372 -11.67 29.29 -7.12
C ARG A 372 -12.07 30.51 -7.96
N HIS A 373 -13.27 30.49 -8.49
CA HIS A 373 -13.79 31.54 -9.37
C HIS A 373 -14.94 32.34 -8.75
N ALA A 374 -15.36 32.01 -7.52
CA ALA A 374 -16.54 32.59 -6.87
C ALA A 374 -16.46 34.10 -6.73
N ALA A 375 -15.29 34.65 -6.37
CA ALA A 375 -15.08 36.10 -6.27
C ALA A 375 -15.25 36.80 -7.63
N ALA A 376 -14.60 36.26 -8.67
CA ALA A 376 -14.66 36.83 -10.01
C ALA A 376 -16.06 36.76 -10.66
N ARG A 377 -16.83 35.71 -10.33
CA ARG A 377 -18.21 35.54 -10.76
C ARG A 377 -19.23 36.35 -9.96
N GLY A 378 -18.79 37.05 -8.92
CA GLY A 378 -19.67 37.81 -8.03
C GLY A 378 -20.60 36.91 -7.19
N GLU A 379 -20.18 35.69 -6.89
CA GLU A 379 -20.93 34.75 -6.05
C GLU A 379 -20.63 34.95 -4.54
N LEU A 380 -19.49 35.56 -4.21
CA LEU A 380 -19.16 35.94 -2.84
C LEU A 380 -19.88 37.23 -2.45
N ARG A 381 -20.33 37.31 -1.21
CA ARG A 381 -20.95 38.45 -0.57
C ARG A 381 -20.36 38.62 0.83
N VAL A 382 -20.47 39.84 1.36
CA VAL A 382 -20.18 40.11 2.77
C VAL A 382 -21.49 40.48 3.47
N ALA A 383 -21.79 39.78 4.54
CA ALA A 383 -22.85 40.16 5.47
C ALA A 383 -22.21 40.80 6.70
N TYR A 384 -22.83 41.82 7.26
CA TYR A 384 -22.32 42.58 8.38
C TYR A 384 -23.19 42.35 9.60
N GLN A 385 -22.56 42.01 10.73
CA GLN A 385 -23.23 41.92 12.02
C GLN A 385 -22.81 43.08 12.91
N PRO A 386 -23.77 43.83 13.50
CA PRO A 386 -23.43 44.95 14.35
C PRO A 386 -22.84 44.51 15.70
N VAL A 387 -21.76 45.18 16.10
CA VAL A 387 -21.18 45.13 17.43
C VAL A 387 -21.63 46.37 18.19
N CYS A 388 -22.38 46.16 19.26
CA CYS A 388 -23.10 47.24 19.96
C CYS A 388 -22.57 47.48 21.35
N ASP A 389 -22.70 48.73 21.81
CA ASP A 389 -22.62 49.10 23.20
C ASP A 389 -23.83 48.52 23.95
N LEU A 390 -23.59 47.68 24.94
CA LEU A 390 -24.67 46.96 25.64
C LEU A 390 -25.54 47.85 26.52
N ALA A 391 -25.08 49.06 26.88
CA ALA A 391 -25.83 50.01 27.68
C ALA A 391 -26.78 50.85 26.82
N THR A 392 -26.28 51.34 25.68
CA THR A 392 -27.00 52.28 24.82
C THR A 392 -27.66 51.67 23.61
N GLY A 393 -27.22 50.47 23.20
CA GLY A 393 -27.60 49.83 21.93
C GLY A 393 -26.94 50.47 20.70
N ALA A 394 -26.05 51.45 20.88
CA ALA A 394 -25.39 52.11 19.75
C ALA A 394 -24.39 51.20 19.07
N VAL A 395 -24.39 51.18 17.72
CA VAL A 395 -23.45 50.42 16.93
C VAL A 395 -22.06 51.05 17.04
N ARG A 396 -21.09 50.29 17.56
CA ARG A 396 -19.68 50.70 17.70
C ARG A 396 -18.84 50.27 16.52
N GLY A 397 -19.14 49.11 15.98
CA GLY A 397 -18.45 48.51 14.87
C GLY A 397 -19.30 47.45 14.20
N VAL A 398 -18.73 46.75 13.22
CA VAL A 398 -19.39 45.65 12.52
C VAL A 398 -18.41 44.51 12.26
N GLU A 399 -18.88 43.29 12.35
CA GLU A 399 -18.12 42.12 11.89
C GLU A 399 -18.51 41.77 10.46
N ALA A 400 -17.51 41.58 9.58
CA ALA A 400 -17.66 41.18 8.20
C ALA A 400 -17.64 39.67 8.09
N LEU A 401 -18.73 39.08 7.65
CA LEU A 401 -18.94 37.64 7.57
C LEU A 401 -19.10 37.22 6.11
N ALA A 402 -18.19 36.43 5.61
CA ALA A 402 -18.25 35.91 4.25
C ALA A 402 -19.51 35.07 4.01
N ARG A 403 -20.11 35.22 2.84
CA ARG A 403 -21.26 34.45 2.34
C ARG A 403 -20.99 34.04 0.93
N TRP A 404 -21.38 32.81 0.59
CA TRP A 404 -21.27 32.29 -0.80
C TRP A 404 -22.63 31.89 -1.32
N GLU A 405 -23.08 32.58 -2.35
CA GLU A 405 -24.31 32.31 -3.08
C GLU A 405 -23.99 31.54 -4.34
N HIS A 406 -24.01 30.22 -4.23
CA HIS A 406 -23.66 29.35 -5.34
C HIS A 406 -24.84 29.15 -6.30
N PRO A 407 -24.63 29.22 -7.64
CA PRO A 407 -25.75 29.16 -8.61
C PRO A 407 -26.58 27.88 -8.52
N ARG A 408 -25.95 26.72 -8.20
CA ARG A 408 -26.61 25.42 -8.15
C ARG A 408 -26.97 24.97 -6.73
N HIS A 409 -26.14 25.33 -5.76
CA HIS A 409 -26.28 24.87 -4.35
C HIS A 409 -26.93 25.93 -3.44
N GLY A 410 -27.27 27.10 -3.98
CA GLY A 410 -27.83 28.20 -3.17
C GLY A 410 -26.84 28.75 -2.17
N ALA A 411 -27.30 29.17 -1.00
CA ALA A 411 -26.45 29.71 0.07
C ALA A 411 -25.59 28.60 0.69
N VAL A 412 -24.29 28.62 0.40
CA VAL A 412 -23.31 27.69 1.01
C VAL A 412 -22.81 28.30 2.33
N PRO A 413 -23.04 27.64 3.48
CA PRO A 413 -22.68 28.22 4.78
C PRO A 413 -21.16 28.29 4.98
N PRO A 414 -20.64 29.26 5.73
CA PRO A 414 -19.21 29.41 6.02
C PRO A 414 -18.59 28.15 6.63
N SER A 415 -19.31 27.45 7.49
CA SER A 415 -18.87 26.17 8.09
C SER A 415 -18.57 25.06 7.04
N ARG A 416 -19.03 25.20 5.79
CA ARG A 416 -18.72 24.28 4.69
C ARG A 416 -17.60 24.79 3.79
N PHE A 417 -17.63 26.07 3.37
CA PHE A 417 -16.66 26.52 2.37
C PHE A 417 -15.37 27.10 2.98
N VAL A 418 -15.39 27.61 4.21
CA VAL A 418 -14.16 28.12 4.86
C VAL A 418 -13.14 27.01 5.13
N PRO A 419 -13.50 25.86 5.75
CA PRO A 419 -12.56 24.74 5.87
C PRO A 419 -12.06 24.23 4.52
N LEU A 420 -12.93 24.18 3.51
CA LEU A 420 -12.55 23.80 2.15
C LEU A 420 -11.52 24.77 1.56
N ALA A 421 -11.74 26.08 1.73
CA ALA A 421 -10.80 27.11 1.29
C ALA A 421 -9.45 27.02 2.02
N GLU A 422 -9.45 26.72 3.31
CA GLU A 422 -8.22 26.53 4.09
C GLU A 422 -7.42 25.32 3.64
N GLU A 423 -8.06 24.17 3.44
CA GLU A 423 -7.39 22.94 3.00
C GLU A 423 -6.78 23.10 1.59
N THR A 424 -7.50 23.76 0.67
CA THR A 424 -7.08 23.94 -0.71
C THR A 424 -6.16 25.15 -0.93
N GLY A 425 -6.06 26.06 0.05
CA GLY A 425 -5.29 27.30 -0.04
C GLY A 425 -6.05 28.47 -0.64
N LEU A 426 -7.28 28.26 -1.10
CA LEU A 426 -8.12 29.32 -1.65
C LEU A 426 -8.53 30.37 -0.61
N ILE A 427 -8.33 30.08 0.67
CA ILE A 427 -8.64 31.02 1.78
C ILE A 427 -7.84 32.32 1.67
N GLU A 428 -6.66 32.32 1.06
CA GLU A 428 -5.87 33.51 0.84
C GLU A 428 -6.56 34.48 -0.13
N ASP A 429 -7.09 33.95 -1.24
CA ASP A 429 -7.81 34.75 -2.23
C ASP A 429 -9.20 35.19 -1.74
N VAL A 430 -9.94 34.27 -1.13
CA VAL A 430 -11.24 34.59 -0.51
C VAL A 430 -11.09 35.64 0.57
N GLY A 431 -10.10 35.49 1.47
CA GLY A 431 -9.87 36.43 2.55
C GLY A 431 -9.39 37.79 2.06
N ARG A 432 -8.52 37.86 1.06
CA ARG A 432 -8.13 39.12 0.41
C ARG A 432 -9.34 39.86 -0.17
N TRP A 433 -10.23 39.11 -0.83
CA TRP A 433 -11.45 39.69 -1.37
C TRP A 433 -12.37 40.21 -0.26
N VAL A 434 -12.61 39.42 0.80
CA VAL A 434 -13.43 39.83 1.95
C VAL A 434 -12.87 41.09 2.63
N LEU A 435 -11.56 41.10 2.86
CA LEU A 435 -10.87 42.24 3.49
C LEU A 435 -11.03 43.51 2.63
N GLY A 436 -10.81 43.39 1.32
CA GLY A 436 -10.98 44.50 0.38
C GLY A 436 -12.41 45.04 0.36
N GLN A 437 -13.40 44.14 0.28
CA GLN A 437 -14.82 44.53 0.26
C GLN A 437 -15.26 45.16 1.61
N ALA A 438 -14.87 44.56 2.72
CA ALA A 438 -15.22 45.06 4.05
C ALA A 438 -14.68 46.49 4.32
N CYS A 439 -13.43 46.71 3.92
CA CYS A 439 -12.84 48.06 4.03
C CYS A 439 -13.46 49.05 3.07
N ALA A 440 -13.78 48.65 1.85
CA ALA A 440 -14.47 49.52 0.85
C ALA A 440 -15.88 49.94 1.34
N ASP A 441 -16.64 48.98 1.88
CA ASP A 441 -17.98 49.28 2.42
C ASP A 441 -17.91 50.19 3.65
N LEU A 442 -16.96 50.00 4.56
CA LEU A 442 -16.76 50.92 5.69
C LEU A 442 -16.38 52.34 5.23
N ALA A 443 -15.50 52.46 4.23
CA ALA A 443 -15.12 53.75 3.66
C ALA A 443 -16.32 54.46 3.02
N ALA A 444 -17.17 53.75 2.28
CA ALA A 444 -18.39 54.23 1.71
C ALA A 444 -19.40 54.70 2.80
N TRP A 445 -19.58 53.94 3.87
CA TRP A 445 -20.42 54.34 4.99
C TRP A 445 -19.91 55.60 5.68
N ARG A 446 -18.62 55.74 5.91
CA ARG A 446 -18.02 56.94 6.49
C ARG A 446 -18.25 58.16 5.62
N ALA A 447 -18.15 58.02 4.33
CA ALA A 447 -18.41 59.11 3.38
C ALA A 447 -19.89 59.51 3.35
N THR A 448 -20.83 58.58 3.49
CA THR A 448 -22.27 58.82 3.35
C THR A 448 -23.00 59.11 4.65
N LEU A 449 -22.59 58.47 5.78
CA LEU A 449 -23.27 58.57 7.07
C LEU A 449 -22.53 59.44 8.10
N GLY A 450 -21.29 59.86 7.78
CA GLY A 450 -20.48 60.67 8.72
C GLY A 450 -20.32 59.98 10.09
N ASP A 451 -20.69 60.72 11.17
CA ASP A 451 -20.56 60.23 12.55
C ASP A 451 -21.49 59.08 12.92
N ARG A 452 -22.44 58.74 12.05
CA ARG A 452 -23.33 57.57 12.23
C ARG A 452 -22.71 56.28 11.66
N ALA A 453 -21.62 56.37 10.93
CA ALA A 453 -20.92 55.20 10.41
C ALA A 453 -20.29 54.39 11.56
N PRO A 454 -20.15 53.07 11.38
CA PRO A 454 -19.41 52.23 12.32
C PRO A 454 -17.99 52.75 12.54
N GLY A 455 -17.50 52.69 13.76
CA GLY A 455 -16.14 53.11 14.11
C GLY A 455 -15.06 52.20 13.48
N TYR A 456 -15.38 50.92 13.28
CA TYR A 456 -14.47 49.94 12.72
C TYR A 456 -15.22 48.79 12.02
N VAL A 457 -14.52 48.06 11.17
CA VAL A 457 -14.93 46.76 10.65
C VAL A 457 -13.97 45.69 11.17
N ALA A 458 -14.51 44.57 11.65
CA ALA A 458 -13.77 43.41 12.07
C ALA A 458 -13.82 42.36 10.97
N VAL A 459 -12.67 41.72 10.69
CA VAL A 459 -12.52 40.71 9.62
C VAL A 459 -11.78 39.51 10.20
N ASN A 460 -12.37 38.34 10.01
CA ASN A 460 -11.79 37.05 10.40
C ASN A 460 -10.57 36.70 9.53
N VAL A 461 -9.49 36.21 10.15
CA VAL A 461 -8.24 35.84 9.52
C VAL A 461 -7.88 34.40 9.89
N SER A 462 -7.76 33.54 8.89
CA SER A 462 -7.32 32.16 9.11
C SER A 462 -5.82 32.09 9.42
N GLY A 463 -5.40 30.99 10.08
CA GLY A 463 -3.99 30.75 10.35
C GLY A 463 -3.15 30.69 9.06
N ARG A 464 -3.70 30.15 7.99
CA ARG A 464 -3.02 30.05 6.70
C ARG A 464 -2.79 31.43 6.05
N GLN A 465 -3.77 32.33 6.15
CA GLN A 465 -3.58 33.71 5.69
C GLN A 465 -2.53 34.45 6.52
N LEU A 466 -2.57 34.30 7.83
CA LEU A 466 -1.59 34.91 8.73
C LEU A 466 -0.18 34.39 8.42
N ASP A 467 -0.03 33.12 8.01
CA ASP A 467 1.23 32.50 7.65
C ASP A 467 1.75 32.91 6.25
N ALA A 468 0.89 33.43 5.38
CA ALA A 468 1.27 33.87 4.05
C ALA A 468 2.22 35.07 4.09
N ALA A 469 3.34 34.98 3.35
CA ALA A 469 4.38 36.02 3.38
C ALA A 469 3.88 37.41 2.93
N GLY A 470 2.86 37.49 2.07
CA GLY A 470 2.29 38.72 1.52
C GLY A 470 1.16 39.34 2.34
N PHE A 471 0.68 38.70 3.40
CA PHE A 471 -0.54 39.12 4.09
C PHE A 471 -0.46 40.55 4.69
N VAL A 472 0.67 40.92 5.28
CA VAL A 472 0.90 42.28 5.83
C VAL A 472 0.83 43.32 4.69
N ASP A 473 1.35 43.00 3.51
CA ASP A 473 1.33 43.88 2.36
C ASP A 473 -0.07 43.97 1.74
N ASP A 474 -0.84 42.89 1.74
CA ASP A 474 -2.25 42.89 1.36
C ASP A 474 -3.06 43.84 2.25
N VAL A 475 -2.90 43.79 3.57
CA VAL A 475 -3.55 44.67 4.52
C VAL A 475 -3.15 46.13 4.28
N ARG A 476 -1.86 46.38 4.09
CA ARG A 476 -1.35 47.73 3.77
C ARG A 476 -1.94 48.28 2.48
N GLY A 477 -1.99 47.45 1.45
CA GLY A 477 -2.57 47.81 0.14
C GLY A 477 -4.04 48.15 0.23
N VAL A 478 -4.82 47.39 0.98
CA VAL A 478 -6.27 47.66 1.20
C VAL A 478 -6.50 48.96 1.97
N LEU A 479 -5.75 49.22 3.07
CA LEU A 479 -5.85 50.45 3.80
C LEU A 479 -5.49 51.68 2.97
N ALA A 480 -4.43 51.55 2.15
CA ALA A 480 -4.02 52.63 1.25
C ALA A 480 -5.08 52.89 0.15
N ALA A 481 -5.65 51.84 -0.44
CA ALA A 481 -6.64 51.95 -1.52
C ALA A 481 -7.98 52.56 -1.02
N THR A 482 -8.38 52.27 0.23
CA THR A 482 -9.64 52.74 0.81
C THR A 482 -9.49 54.06 1.60
N GLY A 483 -8.26 54.48 1.89
CA GLY A 483 -7.99 55.66 2.71
C GLY A 483 -8.40 55.52 4.17
N LEU A 484 -8.69 54.32 4.65
CA LEU A 484 -9.06 54.04 6.02
C LEU A 484 -7.85 54.15 6.96
N PRO A 485 -7.99 54.77 8.14
CA PRO A 485 -6.94 54.70 9.15
C PRO A 485 -6.87 53.28 9.73
N GLY A 486 -5.67 52.81 10.09
CA GLY A 486 -5.47 51.43 10.55
C GLY A 486 -6.44 50.98 11.67
N HIS A 487 -6.71 51.88 12.64
CA HIS A 487 -7.61 51.59 13.78
C HIS A 487 -9.10 51.36 13.36
N ALA A 488 -9.46 51.65 12.13
CA ALA A 488 -10.76 51.34 11.58
C ALA A 488 -10.90 49.88 11.12
N LEU A 489 -9.81 49.12 11.07
CA LEU A 489 -9.80 47.71 10.78
C LEU A 489 -9.38 46.93 12.04
N THR A 490 -10.18 45.93 12.38
CA THR A 490 -9.86 44.94 13.42
C THR A 490 -9.68 43.60 12.71
N LEU A 491 -8.57 42.92 12.95
CA LEU A 491 -8.33 41.54 12.43
C LEU A 491 -8.59 40.55 13.56
N GLU A 492 -9.50 39.63 13.36
CA GLU A 492 -9.91 38.61 14.32
C GLU A 492 -9.18 37.30 14.03
N ILE A 493 -8.49 36.76 15.02
CA ILE A 493 -7.66 35.56 14.91
C ILE A 493 -8.05 34.64 16.05
N THR A 494 -8.37 33.37 15.74
CA THR A 494 -8.76 32.42 16.78
C THR A 494 -7.59 32.10 17.72
N GLU A 495 -7.90 31.83 18.98
CA GLU A 495 -6.92 31.44 20.01
C GLU A 495 -6.00 30.31 19.52
N SER A 496 -6.56 29.27 18.87
CA SER A 496 -5.83 28.11 18.39
C SER A 496 -4.76 28.45 17.34
N VAL A 497 -4.98 29.45 16.49
CA VAL A 497 -4.04 29.91 15.48
C VAL A 497 -2.84 30.58 16.13
N ILE A 498 -3.09 31.46 17.13
CA ILE A 498 -2.03 32.20 17.82
C ILE A 498 -1.10 31.25 18.59
N MET A 499 -1.65 30.20 19.20
CA MET A 499 -0.90 29.25 20.04
C MET A 499 -0.08 28.22 19.27
N ARG A 500 -0.26 28.07 17.95
CA ARG A 500 0.39 27.04 17.15
C ARG A 500 1.90 27.23 16.99
N ASP A 501 2.35 28.47 16.75
CA ASP A 501 3.75 28.86 16.62
C ASP A 501 3.91 30.33 17.10
N ALA A 502 3.92 30.49 18.42
CA ALA A 502 3.84 31.79 19.06
C ALA A 502 4.95 32.76 18.61
N ASP A 503 6.18 32.28 18.44
CA ASP A 503 7.33 33.14 18.08
C ASP A 503 7.24 33.62 16.62
N ALA A 504 6.88 32.76 15.68
CA ALA A 504 6.71 33.15 14.27
C ALA A 504 5.52 34.11 14.09
N VAL A 505 4.42 33.83 14.75
CA VAL A 505 3.19 34.64 14.70
C VAL A 505 3.45 36.04 15.31
N LEU A 506 4.19 36.15 16.41
CA LEU A 506 4.44 37.42 17.10
C LEU A 506 5.08 38.50 16.19
N GLY A 507 6.02 38.11 15.34
CA GLY A 507 6.64 39.01 14.37
C GLY A 507 5.61 39.62 13.39
N ARG A 508 4.70 38.79 12.87
CA ARG A 508 3.65 39.24 11.95
C ARG A 508 2.61 40.11 12.61
N LEU A 509 2.17 39.76 13.86
CA LEU A 509 1.26 40.59 14.64
C LEU A 509 1.82 41.98 14.91
N ARG A 510 3.13 42.08 15.22
CA ARG A 510 3.80 43.38 15.40
C ARG A 510 3.85 44.18 14.09
N ALA A 511 4.09 43.51 12.94
CA ALA A 511 4.07 44.18 11.64
C ALA A 511 2.67 44.73 11.30
N LEU A 512 1.62 43.95 11.57
CA LEU A 512 0.22 44.42 11.44
C LEU A 512 -0.08 45.58 12.37
N LYS A 513 0.34 45.52 13.62
CA LYS A 513 0.20 46.64 14.59
C LYS A 513 0.90 47.92 14.13
N ALA A 514 2.05 47.81 13.45
CA ALA A 514 2.75 48.94 12.89
C ALA A 514 1.95 49.69 11.81
N LEU A 515 0.96 49.02 11.16
CA LEU A 515 -0.03 49.65 10.26
C LEU A 515 -1.13 50.35 11.01
N GLY A 516 -1.17 50.26 12.33
CA GLY A 516 -2.21 50.86 13.20
C GLY A 516 -3.47 50.01 13.31
N VAL A 517 -3.55 48.81 12.73
CA VAL A 517 -4.71 47.92 12.82
C VAL A 517 -4.90 47.42 14.25
N LEU A 518 -6.14 47.06 14.60
CA LEU A 518 -6.47 46.42 15.85
C LEU A 518 -6.49 44.92 15.68
N LEU A 519 -6.04 44.21 16.71
CA LEU A 519 -6.01 42.76 16.72
C LEU A 519 -6.97 42.22 17.78
N ALA A 520 -7.83 41.29 17.42
CA ALA A 520 -8.77 40.62 18.30
C ALA A 520 -8.43 39.13 18.40
N ILE A 521 -8.52 38.60 19.62
CA ILE A 521 -8.53 37.14 19.84
C ILE A 521 -9.98 36.67 19.83
N ASP A 522 -10.29 35.76 18.94
CA ASP A 522 -11.61 35.17 18.77
C ASP A 522 -11.70 33.80 19.46
N ASP A 523 -12.95 33.37 19.80
CA ASP A 523 -13.28 32.11 20.48
C ASP A 523 -12.49 31.88 21.78
N PHE A 524 -12.21 32.96 22.53
CA PHE A 524 -11.36 32.86 23.72
C PHE A 524 -11.98 32.03 24.85
N GLY A 525 -11.17 31.07 25.35
CA GLY A 525 -11.52 30.16 26.45
C GLY A 525 -11.96 28.77 25.99
N THR A 526 -12.07 28.52 24.70
CA THR A 526 -12.37 27.19 24.15
C THR A 526 -11.12 26.31 23.99
N GLY A 527 -9.91 26.89 24.09
CA GLY A 527 -8.61 26.25 23.95
C GLY A 527 -7.79 26.21 25.27
N TYR A 528 -6.55 25.73 25.13
CA TYR A 528 -5.57 25.72 26.24
C TYR A 528 -4.78 27.03 26.27
N SER A 529 -5.36 28.08 26.81
CA SER A 529 -4.69 29.38 26.93
C SER A 529 -3.55 29.35 27.94
N SER A 530 -2.32 29.56 27.50
CA SER A 530 -1.25 29.97 28.41
C SER A 530 -1.32 31.48 28.60
N LEU A 531 -1.75 31.92 29.76
CA LEU A 531 -1.82 33.36 30.16
C LEU A 531 -0.51 34.10 29.91
N SER A 532 0.64 33.39 29.96
CA SER A 532 1.96 33.99 29.72
C SER A 532 2.13 34.46 28.27
N TYR A 533 1.55 33.76 27.30
CA TYR A 533 1.60 34.18 25.90
C TYR A 533 0.64 35.33 25.61
N LEU A 534 -0.55 35.32 26.21
CA LEU A 534 -1.50 36.41 26.04
C LEU A 534 -0.90 37.79 26.42
N GLN A 535 -0.04 37.84 27.43
CA GLN A 535 0.67 39.06 27.82
C GLN A 535 1.72 39.54 26.82
N GLN A 536 2.22 38.66 25.99
CA GLN A 536 3.27 38.98 25.01
C GLN A 536 2.72 39.43 23.65
N PHE A 537 1.47 39.02 23.33
CA PHE A 537 0.86 39.38 22.06
C PHE A 537 0.30 40.82 22.07
N PRO A 538 0.53 41.60 21.01
CA PRO A 538 0.07 42.96 20.89
C PRO A 538 -1.41 43.05 20.49
N VAL A 539 -2.30 42.43 21.28
CA VAL A 539 -3.74 42.37 21.03
C VAL A 539 -4.47 43.51 21.70
N ASP A 540 -5.61 43.93 21.17
CA ASP A 540 -6.41 45.05 21.63
C ASP A 540 -7.80 44.63 22.12
N VAL A 541 -8.31 43.49 21.58
CA VAL A 541 -9.68 43.04 21.80
C VAL A 541 -9.69 41.57 22.18
N LEU A 542 -10.56 41.20 23.09
CA LEU A 542 -10.84 39.82 23.48
C LEU A 542 -12.32 39.55 23.27
N LYS A 543 -12.65 38.56 22.42
CA LYS A 543 -14.02 38.12 22.15
C LYS A 543 -14.37 36.95 23.06
N ILE A 544 -15.48 37.04 23.78
CA ILE A 544 -15.97 35.98 24.68
C ILE A 544 -16.89 35.08 23.87
N ASP A 545 -16.50 33.85 23.71
CA ASP A 545 -17.23 32.85 22.88
C ASP A 545 -18.67 32.62 23.35
N LYS A 546 -19.57 32.39 22.41
CA LYS A 546 -20.98 32.12 22.62
C LYS A 546 -21.25 31.05 23.68
N SER A 547 -20.43 29.98 23.76
CA SER A 547 -20.63 28.87 24.70
C SER A 547 -20.61 29.33 26.17
N PHE A 548 -19.85 30.37 26.48
CA PHE A 548 -19.86 30.99 27.83
C PHE A 548 -21.04 31.93 28.03
N VAL A 549 -21.43 32.67 26.99
CA VAL A 549 -22.56 33.60 27.00
C VAL A 549 -23.90 32.85 27.15
N ASP A 550 -24.04 31.67 26.54
CA ASP A 550 -25.25 30.87 26.67
C ASP A 550 -25.60 30.49 28.11
N HIS A 551 -24.60 30.38 28.96
CA HIS A 551 -24.77 29.99 30.37
C HIS A 551 -24.66 31.15 31.39
N VAL A 552 -24.42 32.40 30.95
CA VAL A 552 -24.14 33.51 31.83
C VAL A 552 -25.35 33.93 32.69
N ALA A 553 -26.57 33.79 32.17
CA ALA A 553 -27.80 34.18 32.83
C ALA A 553 -28.36 33.14 33.83
N VAL A 554 -27.98 31.85 33.66
CA VAL A 554 -28.54 30.74 34.45
C VAL A 554 -27.90 30.64 35.85
N GLY A 555 -26.80 31.37 36.08
CA GLY A 555 -26.00 31.26 37.32
C GLY A 555 -25.13 29.98 37.33
N GLY A 556 -24.19 29.91 38.27
CA GLY A 556 -23.26 28.76 38.37
C GLY A 556 -21.95 28.94 37.58
N GLY A 557 -21.39 27.87 37.02
CA GLY A 557 -20.04 27.86 36.43
C GLY A 557 -19.84 28.84 35.26
N GLY A 558 -20.86 29.06 34.42
CA GLY A 558 -20.76 29.96 33.25
C GLY A 558 -20.51 31.43 33.66
N ALA A 559 -21.25 31.93 34.63
CA ALA A 559 -21.06 33.29 35.11
C ALA A 559 -19.68 33.51 35.79
N VAL A 560 -19.13 32.48 36.44
CA VAL A 560 -17.78 32.53 37.04
C VAL A 560 -16.71 32.65 35.93
N LEU A 561 -16.82 31.88 34.86
CA LEU A 561 -15.87 31.94 33.73
C LEU A 561 -15.91 33.29 33.02
N VAL A 562 -17.11 33.79 32.69
CA VAL A 562 -17.26 35.13 32.09
C VAL A 562 -16.68 36.21 33.01
N ARG A 563 -16.93 36.17 34.30
CA ARG A 563 -16.33 37.11 35.27
C ARG A 563 -14.81 37.04 35.27
N THR A 564 -14.25 35.82 35.19
CA THR A 564 -12.80 35.66 35.15
C THR A 564 -12.21 36.24 33.85
N ILE A 565 -12.88 36.03 32.70
CA ILE A 565 -12.46 36.60 31.40
C ILE A 565 -12.56 38.12 31.42
N VAL A 566 -13.63 38.68 32.02
CA VAL A 566 -13.79 40.13 32.18
C VAL A 566 -12.67 40.72 33.04
N ALA A 567 -12.40 40.13 34.20
CA ALA A 567 -11.31 40.59 35.08
C ALA A 567 -9.94 40.49 34.41
N LEU A 568 -9.71 39.43 33.59
CA LEU A 568 -8.49 39.27 32.80
C LEU A 568 -8.36 40.39 31.74
N GLY A 569 -9.42 40.65 30.98
CA GLY A 569 -9.45 41.72 30.00
C GLY A 569 -9.16 43.09 30.60
N GLU A 570 -9.76 43.41 31.74
CA GLU A 570 -9.49 44.64 32.48
C GLU A 570 -8.02 44.74 32.93
N SER A 571 -7.50 43.65 33.51
CA SER A 571 -6.10 43.59 33.97
C SER A 571 -5.09 43.78 32.81
N LEU A 572 -5.41 43.29 31.64
CA LEU A 572 -4.60 43.40 30.42
C LEU A 572 -4.95 44.66 29.59
N ARG A 573 -5.93 45.44 30.01
CA ARG A 573 -6.43 46.63 29.30
C ARG A 573 -6.96 46.33 27.91
N LEU A 574 -7.57 45.16 27.73
CA LEU A 574 -8.18 44.75 26.47
C LEU A 574 -9.65 45.17 26.42
N ARG A 575 -10.13 45.55 25.25
CA ARG A 575 -11.56 45.71 25.00
C ARG A 575 -12.23 44.32 24.95
N LEU A 576 -13.41 44.24 25.56
CA LEU A 576 -14.15 42.98 25.58
C LEU A 576 -15.36 43.07 24.64
N VAL A 577 -15.60 42.02 23.88
CA VAL A 577 -16.79 41.85 23.05
C VAL A 577 -17.41 40.48 23.36
N ALA A 578 -18.65 40.47 23.87
CA ALA A 578 -19.36 39.21 24.10
C ALA A 578 -20.12 38.78 22.85
N GLU A 579 -20.03 37.48 22.51
CA GLU A 579 -20.65 36.94 21.34
C GLU A 579 -21.93 36.13 21.61
N GLY A 580 -22.76 35.98 20.58
CA GLY A 580 -23.91 35.09 20.62
C GLY A 580 -25.01 35.55 21.62
N ILE A 581 -25.16 36.84 21.84
CA ILE A 581 -26.22 37.37 22.69
C ILE A 581 -27.57 37.20 21.97
N GLU A 582 -28.42 36.30 22.48
CA GLU A 582 -29.73 35.98 21.89
C GLU A 582 -30.88 36.43 22.78
N HIS A 583 -30.63 36.59 24.11
CA HIS A 583 -31.65 36.91 25.09
C HIS A 583 -31.34 38.19 25.91
N PRO A 584 -32.34 38.99 26.31
CA PRO A 584 -32.15 40.18 27.13
C PRO A 584 -31.46 39.87 28.47
N GLU A 585 -31.71 38.71 29.05
CA GLU A 585 -31.12 38.24 30.30
C GLU A 585 -29.59 38.11 30.20
N GLN A 586 -29.10 37.55 29.07
CA GLN A 586 -27.67 37.44 28.78
C GLN A 586 -27.03 38.84 28.71
N ARG A 587 -27.63 39.77 27.96
CA ARG A 587 -27.16 41.15 27.85
C ARG A 587 -27.07 41.82 29.24
N ASN A 588 -28.12 41.68 30.06
CA ASN A 588 -28.15 42.28 31.38
C ASN A 588 -27.09 41.68 32.31
N ALA A 589 -26.89 40.37 32.29
CA ALA A 589 -25.86 39.68 33.05
C ALA A 589 -24.45 40.12 32.63
N LEU A 590 -24.15 40.19 31.33
CA LEU A 590 -22.88 40.66 30.80
C LEU A 590 -22.57 42.10 31.25
N ARG A 591 -23.56 43.01 31.19
CA ARG A 591 -23.41 44.37 31.66
C ARG A 591 -23.11 44.42 33.16
N ALA A 592 -23.81 43.62 33.96
CA ALA A 592 -23.57 43.53 35.41
C ALA A 592 -22.18 43.01 35.76
N LEU A 593 -21.58 42.19 34.87
CA LEU A 593 -20.23 41.69 35.02
C LEU A 593 -19.15 42.63 34.46
N GLY A 594 -19.52 43.81 33.90
CA GLY A 594 -18.59 44.80 33.37
C GLY A 594 -18.28 44.68 31.86
N CYS A 595 -18.92 43.75 31.13
CA CYS A 595 -18.75 43.68 29.67
C CYS A 595 -19.58 44.81 29.01
N GLY A 596 -18.90 45.75 28.33
CA GLY A 596 -19.53 46.94 27.76
C GLY A 596 -20.00 46.81 26.32
N THR A 597 -19.47 45.87 25.57
CA THR A 597 -19.78 45.65 24.13
C THR A 597 -20.10 44.20 23.82
N GLY A 598 -20.94 43.99 22.82
CA GLY A 598 -21.29 42.64 22.41
C GLY A 598 -21.99 42.57 21.06
N GLN A 599 -22.15 41.38 20.56
CA GLN A 599 -22.88 41.04 19.33
C GLN A 599 -23.74 39.80 19.52
N GLY A 600 -24.78 39.66 18.71
CA GLY A 600 -25.69 38.54 18.74
C GLY A 600 -27.02 38.84 18.08
N PHE A 601 -27.87 37.83 17.95
CA PHE A 601 -29.15 38.00 17.26
C PHE A 601 -30.14 38.93 17.96
N LEU A 602 -29.97 39.11 19.25
CA LEU A 602 -30.73 40.10 20.01
C LEU A 602 -30.41 41.54 19.56
N LEU A 603 -29.15 41.82 19.23
CA LEU A 603 -28.64 43.13 18.85
C LEU A 603 -28.71 43.37 17.33
N GLY A 604 -28.63 42.31 16.55
CA GLY A 604 -28.78 42.37 15.12
C GLY A 604 -28.30 41.10 14.45
N ARG A 605 -29.06 40.63 13.47
CA ARG A 605 -28.63 39.50 12.63
C ARG A 605 -27.66 39.98 11.55
N PRO A 606 -26.73 39.14 11.10
CA PRO A 606 -25.92 39.48 9.93
C PRO A 606 -26.80 39.81 8.72
N GLY A 607 -26.54 40.92 8.06
CA GLY A 607 -27.30 41.38 6.91
C GLY A 607 -26.41 42.04 5.85
N PRO A 608 -26.92 42.24 4.62
CA PRO A 608 -26.16 42.85 3.53
C PRO A 608 -25.88 44.35 3.83
N ALA A 609 -24.79 44.86 3.24
CA ALA A 609 -24.32 46.24 3.45
C ALA A 609 -25.42 47.34 3.27
N PRO A 610 -26.31 47.28 2.24
CA PRO A 610 -27.36 48.31 2.10
C PRO A 610 -28.38 48.34 3.25
N ASP A 611 -28.73 47.17 3.81
CA ASP A 611 -29.71 47.09 4.89
C ASP A 611 -29.13 47.66 6.17
N LEU A 612 -27.84 47.36 6.46
CA LEU A 612 -27.15 47.95 7.61
C LEU A 612 -27.02 49.48 7.44
N ALA A 613 -26.63 49.96 6.27
CA ALA A 613 -26.52 51.38 5.98
C ALA A 613 -27.84 52.13 6.23
N ARG A 614 -28.98 51.57 5.82
CA ARG A 614 -30.32 52.14 6.06
C ARG A 614 -30.62 52.22 7.57
N ARG A 615 -30.39 51.14 8.29
CA ARG A 615 -30.61 51.11 9.77
C ARG A 615 -29.76 52.15 10.50
N LEU A 616 -28.49 52.28 10.11
CA LEU A 616 -27.57 53.28 10.68
C LEU A 616 -28.03 54.73 10.37
N ALA A 617 -28.53 54.98 9.13
CA ALA A 617 -29.07 56.28 8.75
C ALA A 617 -30.33 56.67 9.53
N GLU A 618 -31.18 55.69 9.85
CA GLU A 618 -32.41 55.90 10.63
C GLU A 618 -32.13 56.11 12.15
N GLY A 619 -30.90 55.83 12.62
CA GLY A 619 -30.54 55.95 14.04
C GLY A 619 -31.26 54.92 14.91
N ALA A 620 -31.80 53.85 14.30
CA ALA A 620 -32.47 52.80 15.04
C ALA A 620 -31.45 52.03 15.90
N PRO A 621 -31.73 51.76 17.18
CA PRO A 621 -30.91 50.86 17.98
C PRO A 621 -30.88 49.47 17.28
N ALA A 622 -29.74 48.81 17.42
CA ALA A 622 -29.52 47.52 16.77
C ALA A 622 -30.49 46.44 17.26
#